data_9ffcc904c099423fbd2512c0a21f0499
#
_entry.id   9ffcc904c099423fbd2512c0a21f0499
#
_cell.length_a   1.000
_cell.length_b   1.000
_cell.length_c   1.000
_cell.angle_alpha   90.00
_cell.angle_beta   90.00
_cell.angle_gamma   90.00
#
_symmetry.space_group_name_H-M   'P 1'
#
loop_
_entity.id
_entity.type
_entity.pdbx_description
1 polymer ?
#
loop_
_entity_poly.entity_id
_entity_poly.type
_entity_poly.pdbx_seq_one_letter_code
_entity_poly.pdbx_strand_id
1 'polypeptide(L)'
;SIDRDFRLDGKEVHLPAGVAHFLEHKMFEDQDGDAFAKYAKTGANANAFTSFDRTCYLFTATQQLDESLDVLLGMVTHPYFTEQTIAKEQGIIGQEIKMYDDSPDWRLITGLFECLYHEHPIRSDIAGTVESIAEITPEMLYDSCKAFYAPGNMVLAAAGNTTMEQIL
;
A
#
# COMPACT_ATOMS: atom_id res chain seq x y z
N SER A 1 -2.45 7.15 4.32
CA SER A 1 -3.73 6.69 4.90
C SER A 1 -4.56 7.80 5.55
N ILE A 2 -3.97 8.94 5.90
CA ILE A 2 -4.70 10.10 6.46
C ILE A 2 -5.31 11.01 5.39
N ASP A 3 -4.73 11.07 4.19
CA ASP A 3 -5.21 11.91 3.08
C ASP A 3 -6.25 11.13 2.25
N ARG A 4 -7.51 11.20 2.67
CA ARG A 4 -8.62 10.51 2.02
C ARG A 4 -9.54 11.43 1.23
N ASP A 5 -9.48 12.73 1.52
CA ASP A 5 -10.28 13.78 0.88
C ASP A 5 -9.34 14.69 0.07
N PHE A 6 -9.47 14.68 -1.25
CA PHE A 6 -8.62 15.47 -2.13
C PHE A 6 -9.32 15.83 -3.44
N ARG A 7 -8.69 16.69 -4.24
CA ARG A 7 -9.16 17.02 -5.59
C ARG A 7 -8.29 16.37 -6.65
N LEU A 8 -8.92 15.66 -7.56
CA LEU A 8 -8.28 15.03 -8.70
C LEU A 8 -9.00 15.49 -9.99
N ASP A 9 -8.26 16.11 -10.94
CA ASP A 9 -8.81 16.63 -12.19
C ASP A 9 -10.05 17.54 -12.01
N GLY A 10 -10.06 18.33 -10.93
CA GLY A 10 -11.17 19.25 -10.61
C GLY A 10 -12.36 18.61 -9.91
N LYS A 11 -12.38 17.29 -9.71
CA LYS A 11 -13.41 16.57 -8.95
C LYS A 11 -12.96 16.37 -7.50
N GLU A 12 -13.90 16.43 -6.58
CA GLU A 12 -13.66 16.01 -5.19
C GLU A 12 -13.71 14.48 -5.12
N VAL A 13 -12.68 13.90 -4.52
CA VAL A 13 -12.55 12.45 -4.31
C VAL A 13 -12.56 12.21 -2.81
N HIS A 14 -13.39 11.28 -2.38
CA HIS A 14 -13.42 10.78 -1.02
C HIS A 14 -13.11 9.28 -1.03
N LEU A 15 -12.07 8.86 -0.32
CA LEU A 15 -11.66 7.46 -0.23
C LEU A 15 -12.04 6.87 1.14
N PRO A 16 -12.50 5.62 1.20
CA PRO A 16 -12.83 4.97 2.46
C PRO A 16 -11.57 4.74 3.32
N ALA A 17 -11.77 4.56 4.62
CA ALA A 17 -10.68 4.17 5.52
C ALA A 17 -10.11 2.81 5.08
N GLY A 18 -8.78 2.66 5.20
CA GLY A 18 -8.10 1.42 4.80
C GLY A 18 -7.58 1.41 3.36
N VAL A 19 -7.97 2.37 2.49
CA VAL A 19 -7.61 2.35 1.08
C VAL A 19 -6.10 2.28 0.82
N ALA A 20 -5.28 2.98 1.60
CA ALA A 20 -3.82 2.97 1.42
C ALA A 20 -3.20 1.61 1.77
N HIS A 21 -3.67 0.96 2.82
CA HIS A 21 -3.26 -0.40 3.19
C HIS A 21 -3.78 -1.43 2.18
N PHE A 22 -5.03 -1.29 1.74
CA PHE A 22 -5.59 -2.12 0.69
C PHE A 22 -4.78 -2.01 -0.61
N LEU A 23 -4.40 -0.79 -0.98
CA LEU A 23 -3.58 -0.53 -2.15
C LEU A 23 -2.19 -1.16 -2.03
N GLU A 24 -1.58 -1.13 -0.83
CA GLU A 24 -0.31 -1.80 -0.56
C GLU A 24 -0.37 -3.28 -0.94
N HIS A 25 -1.37 -4.02 -0.48
CA HIS A 25 -1.58 -5.42 -0.84
C HIS A 25 -1.76 -5.60 -2.35
N LYS A 26 -2.56 -4.74 -2.96
CA LYS A 26 -2.90 -4.86 -4.39
C LYS A 26 -1.76 -4.53 -5.34
N MET A 27 -0.76 -3.74 -4.91
CA MET A 27 0.38 -3.39 -5.75
C MET A 27 1.30 -4.58 -6.06
N PHE A 28 1.22 -5.69 -5.32
CA PHE A 28 1.95 -6.91 -5.61
C PHE A 28 1.33 -7.75 -6.72
N GLU A 29 0.11 -7.45 -7.16
CA GLU A 29 -0.52 -8.13 -8.29
C GLU A 29 -0.31 -7.34 -9.60
N ASP A 30 -0.07 -8.06 -10.69
CA ASP A 30 -0.05 -7.48 -12.03
C ASP A 30 -0.74 -8.43 -13.05
N GLN A 31 -0.78 -8.04 -14.33
CA GLN A 31 -1.41 -8.85 -15.38
C GLN A 31 -0.76 -10.22 -15.58
N ASP A 32 0.54 -10.30 -15.36
CA ASP A 32 1.36 -11.49 -15.58
C ASP A 32 1.52 -12.35 -14.32
N GLY A 33 0.84 -11.95 -13.22
CA GLY A 33 0.84 -12.70 -11.97
C GLY A 33 1.26 -11.86 -10.75
N ASP A 34 1.93 -12.52 -9.80
CA ASP A 34 2.30 -11.95 -8.51
C ASP A 34 3.77 -11.50 -8.53
N ALA A 35 4.05 -10.31 -8.03
CA ALA A 35 5.40 -9.77 -7.88
C ALA A 35 6.27 -10.66 -6.97
N PHE A 36 5.70 -11.32 -5.95
CA PHE A 36 6.45 -12.26 -5.11
C PHE A 36 7.02 -13.43 -5.93
N ALA A 37 6.28 -13.90 -6.95
CA ALA A 37 6.79 -14.93 -7.87
C ALA A 37 7.95 -14.42 -8.75
N LYS A 38 7.96 -13.11 -9.08
CA LYS A 38 9.07 -12.46 -9.79
C LYS A 38 10.29 -12.37 -8.87
N TYR A 39 10.13 -11.89 -7.64
CA TYR A 39 11.21 -11.83 -6.64
C TYR A 39 11.78 -13.21 -6.28
N ALA A 40 10.95 -14.25 -6.23
CA ALA A 40 11.41 -15.61 -6.00
C ALA A 40 12.42 -16.07 -7.07
N LYS A 41 12.29 -15.60 -8.34
CA LYS A 41 13.23 -15.92 -9.42
C LYS A 41 14.57 -15.21 -9.25
N THR A 42 14.60 -14.01 -8.69
CA THR A 42 15.83 -13.26 -8.43
C THR A 42 16.48 -13.65 -7.11
N GLY A 43 15.77 -14.38 -6.25
CA GLY A 43 16.22 -14.71 -4.89
C GLY A 43 16.12 -13.54 -3.92
N ALA A 44 15.44 -12.46 -4.30
CA ALA A 44 15.17 -11.33 -3.42
C ALA A 44 14.01 -11.62 -2.49
N ASN A 45 14.01 -10.97 -1.34
CA ASN A 45 12.91 -10.99 -0.37
C ASN A 45 12.22 -9.64 -0.35
N ALA A 46 10.97 -9.59 -0.77
CA ALA A 46 10.16 -8.38 -0.83
C ALA A 46 9.29 -8.23 0.42
N ASN A 47 9.00 -6.99 0.78
CA ASN A 47 8.06 -6.64 1.83
C ASN A 47 7.44 -5.27 1.55
N ALA A 48 6.38 -4.93 2.27
CA ALA A 48 5.80 -3.60 2.29
C ALA A 48 5.20 -3.29 3.66
N PHE A 49 4.93 -2.03 3.91
CA PHE A 49 4.15 -1.59 5.06
C PHE A 49 3.47 -0.25 4.79
N THR A 50 2.31 -0.06 5.38
CA THR A 50 1.58 1.21 5.39
C THR A 50 1.57 1.79 6.79
N SER A 51 1.91 3.07 6.88
CA SER A 51 1.83 3.90 8.08
C SER A 51 0.76 4.99 7.91
N PHE A 52 0.64 5.87 8.88
CA PHE A 52 -0.32 6.98 8.80
C PHE A 52 0.01 7.97 7.67
N ASP A 53 1.28 8.18 7.38
CA ASP A 53 1.80 9.20 6.45
C ASP A 53 2.47 8.66 5.19
N ARG A 54 2.69 7.34 5.08
CA ARG A 54 3.40 6.74 3.95
C ARG A 54 3.07 5.27 3.76
N THR A 55 3.29 4.80 2.53
CA THR A 55 3.42 3.38 2.20
C THR A 55 4.83 3.14 1.67
N CYS A 56 5.47 2.09 2.10
CA CYS A 56 6.81 1.71 1.68
C CYS A 56 6.80 0.32 1.06
N TYR A 57 7.37 0.19 -0.12
CA TYR A 57 7.65 -1.08 -0.79
C TYR A 57 9.14 -1.28 -0.80
N LEU A 58 9.61 -2.46 -0.43
CA LEU A 58 11.04 -2.72 -0.31
C LEU A 58 11.38 -4.15 -0.69
N PHE A 59 12.62 -4.36 -1.06
CA PHE A 59 13.21 -5.69 -1.18
C PHE A 59 14.62 -5.71 -0.62
N THR A 60 15.09 -6.90 -0.27
CA THR A 60 16.47 -7.18 0.03
C THR A 60 16.98 -8.24 -0.94
N ALA A 61 18.14 -8.00 -1.54
CA ALA A 61 18.75 -8.90 -2.51
C ALA A 61 20.26 -9.03 -2.25
N THR A 62 20.81 -10.21 -2.51
CA THR A 62 22.25 -10.47 -2.51
C THR A 62 22.83 -10.62 -3.92
N GLN A 63 21.95 -10.70 -4.90
CA GLN A 63 22.27 -10.85 -6.33
C GLN A 63 21.11 -10.33 -7.18
N GLN A 64 21.28 -10.17 -8.47
CA GLN A 64 20.23 -9.76 -9.43
C GLN A 64 19.51 -8.47 -8.96
N LEU A 65 20.31 -7.46 -8.61
CA LEU A 65 19.80 -6.18 -8.10
C LEU A 65 18.95 -5.48 -9.16
N ASP A 66 19.41 -5.45 -10.41
CA ASP A 66 18.76 -4.73 -11.51
C ASP A 66 17.37 -5.32 -11.78
N GLU A 67 17.28 -6.64 -11.91
CA GLU A 67 15.99 -7.32 -12.13
C GLU A 67 15.03 -7.15 -10.94
N SER A 68 15.55 -7.14 -9.72
CA SER A 68 14.73 -6.91 -8.53
C SER A 68 14.25 -5.46 -8.42
N LEU A 69 15.08 -4.50 -8.84
CA LEU A 69 14.73 -3.09 -8.92
C LEU A 69 13.67 -2.85 -10.01
N ASP A 70 13.81 -3.49 -11.17
CA ASP A 70 12.80 -3.43 -12.24
C ASP A 70 11.42 -3.94 -11.77
N VAL A 71 11.40 -5.02 -10.96
CA VAL A 71 10.15 -5.49 -10.36
C VAL A 71 9.55 -4.43 -9.43
N LEU A 72 10.35 -3.81 -8.55
CA LEU A 72 9.88 -2.78 -7.63
C LEU A 72 9.31 -1.56 -8.36
N LEU A 73 10.06 -1.06 -9.34
CA LEU A 73 9.64 0.10 -10.13
C LEU A 73 8.41 -0.22 -10.98
N GLY A 74 8.36 -1.42 -11.56
CA GLY A 74 7.20 -1.91 -12.32
C GLY A 74 5.93 -1.93 -11.48
N MET A 75 6.00 -2.46 -10.25
CA MET A 75 4.87 -2.49 -9.31
C MET A 75 4.28 -1.10 -9.08
N VAL A 76 5.11 -0.12 -8.73
CA VAL A 76 4.64 1.21 -8.31
C VAL A 76 4.28 2.13 -9.48
N THR A 77 4.66 1.77 -10.71
CA THR A 77 4.39 2.58 -11.91
C THR A 77 3.32 2.01 -12.84
N HIS A 78 3.01 0.71 -12.73
CA HIS A 78 2.06 0.02 -13.59
C HIS A 78 1.01 -0.74 -12.78
N PRO A 79 0.17 -0.03 -12.01
CA PRO A 79 -0.85 -0.67 -11.18
C PRO A 79 -1.88 -1.42 -12.02
N TYR A 80 -2.31 -2.58 -11.53
CA TYR A 80 -3.33 -3.40 -12.19
C TYR A 80 -4.37 -3.89 -11.18
N PHE A 81 -5.62 -3.46 -11.35
CA PHE A 81 -6.72 -3.78 -10.43
C PHE A 81 -7.93 -4.27 -11.20
N THR A 82 -8.57 -5.34 -10.70
CA THR A 82 -9.83 -5.88 -11.22
C THR A 82 -10.83 -6.07 -10.08
N GLU A 83 -12.12 -6.06 -10.39
CA GLU A 83 -13.17 -6.33 -9.40
C GLU A 83 -12.99 -7.69 -8.73
N GLN A 84 -12.60 -8.71 -9.51
CA GLN A 84 -12.42 -10.07 -8.99
C GLN A 84 -11.29 -10.15 -7.97
N THR A 85 -10.15 -9.50 -8.25
CA THR A 85 -9.00 -9.54 -7.33
C THR A 85 -9.23 -8.67 -6.11
N ILE A 86 -9.98 -7.57 -6.23
CA ILE A 86 -10.41 -6.74 -5.10
C ILE A 86 -11.32 -7.54 -4.16
N ALA A 87 -12.33 -8.22 -4.67
CA ALA A 87 -13.24 -9.02 -3.85
C ALA A 87 -12.51 -10.11 -3.05
N LYS A 88 -11.48 -10.73 -3.65
CA LYS A 88 -10.61 -11.68 -2.94
C LYS A 88 -9.85 -11.01 -1.80
N GLU A 89 -9.26 -9.84 -2.06
CA GLU A 89 -8.44 -9.12 -1.10
C GLU A 89 -9.26 -8.56 0.07
N GLN A 90 -10.48 -8.12 -0.17
CA GLN A 90 -11.43 -7.74 0.89
C GLN A 90 -11.61 -8.84 1.94
N GLY A 91 -11.66 -10.10 1.49
CA GLY A 91 -11.72 -11.26 2.39
C GLY A 91 -10.45 -11.45 3.22
N ILE A 92 -9.28 -11.26 2.62
CA ILE A 92 -7.97 -11.42 3.28
C ILE A 92 -7.77 -10.31 4.31
N ILE A 93 -7.90 -9.06 3.91
CA ILE A 93 -7.74 -7.90 4.80
C ILE A 93 -8.81 -7.90 5.90
N GLY A 94 -10.02 -8.35 5.60
CA GLY A 94 -11.06 -8.51 6.61
C GLY A 94 -10.69 -9.49 7.74
N GLN A 95 -9.89 -10.53 7.47
CA GLN A 95 -9.35 -11.39 8.52
C GLN A 95 -8.20 -10.72 9.28
N GLU A 96 -7.37 -9.95 8.59
CA GLU A 96 -6.29 -9.18 9.21
C GLU A 96 -6.82 -8.11 10.16
N ILE A 97 -7.88 -7.38 9.79
CA ILE A 97 -8.57 -6.42 10.68
C ILE A 97 -9.00 -7.10 11.97
N LYS A 98 -9.63 -8.28 11.88
CA LYS A 98 -10.04 -9.04 13.07
C LYS A 98 -8.85 -9.44 13.95
N MET A 99 -7.71 -9.76 13.34
CA MET A 99 -6.48 -10.06 14.08
C MET A 99 -5.96 -8.83 14.83
N TYR A 100 -6.02 -7.64 14.24
CA TYR A 100 -5.68 -6.38 14.91
C TYR A 100 -6.66 -6.04 16.04
N ASP A 101 -7.95 -6.30 15.85
CA ASP A 101 -8.96 -6.13 16.89
C ASP A 101 -8.71 -6.98 18.13
N ASP A 102 -8.11 -8.15 17.96
CA ASP A 102 -7.71 -9.06 19.05
C ASP A 102 -6.37 -8.68 19.69
N SER A 103 -5.62 -7.71 19.14
CA SER A 103 -4.32 -7.27 19.65
C SER A 103 -4.47 -6.19 20.73
N PRO A 104 -4.11 -6.45 22.01
CA PRO A 104 -4.22 -5.46 23.08
C PRO A 104 -3.37 -4.20 22.82
N ASP A 105 -2.15 -4.37 22.27
CA ASP A 105 -1.23 -3.27 22.00
C ASP A 105 -1.78 -2.37 20.87
N TRP A 106 -2.34 -2.97 19.82
CA TRP A 106 -2.96 -2.22 18.74
C TRP A 106 -4.19 -1.45 19.22
N ARG A 107 -5.06 -2.10 19.99
CA ARG A 107 -6.23 -1.49 20.61
C ARG A 107 -5.87 -0.33 21.54
N LEU A 108 -4.76 -0.44 22.27
CA LEU A 108 -4.27 0.64 23.13
C LEU A 108 -3.87 1.86 22.31
N ILE A 109 -3.10 1.67 21.24
CA ILE A 109 -2.61 2.77 20.39
C ILE A 109 -3.77 3.45 19.66
N THR A 110 -4.65 2.67 19.03
CA THR A 110 -5.80 3.22 18.29
C THR A 110 -6.78 3.95 19.22
N GLY A 111 -7.11 3.36 20.37
CA GLY A 111 -7.95 3.99 21.40
C GLY A 111 -7.32 5.26 21.98
N LEU A 112 -5.99 5.32 22.11
CA LEU A 112 -5.29 6.54 22.53
C LEU A 112 -5.47 7.65 21.47
N PHE A 113 -5.34 7.35 20.19
CA PHE A 113 -5.56 8.34 19.13
C PHE A 113 -7.01 8.82 19.06
N GLU A 114 -7.97 7.93 19.25
CA GLU A 114 -9.39 8.29 19.35
C GLU A 114 -9.68 9.25 20.49
N CYS A 115 -9.00 9.09 21.63
CA CYS A 115 -9.14 9.98 22.78
C CYS A 115 -8.42 11.32 22.60
N LEU A 116 -7.26 11.34 21.95
CA LEU A 116 -6.44 12.55 21.78
C LEU A 116 -6.93 13.47 20.68
N TYR A 117 -7.53 12.94 19.63
CA TYR A 117 -7.92 13.69 18.44
C TYR A 117 -9.43 13.62 18.21
N HIS A 118 -10.08 14.73 17.97
CA HIS A 118 -11.53 14.76 17.68
C HIS A 118 -11.84 14.63 16.18
N GLU A 119 -11.08 15.30 15.33
CA GLU A 119 -11.37 15.40 13.88
C GLU A 119 -10.21 14.89 13.00
N HIS A 120 -9.00 14.77 13.56
CA HIS A 120 -7.83 14.39 12.77
C HIS A 120 -7.96 12.94 12.25
N PRO A 121 -7.67 12.68 10.95
CA PRO A 121 -7.81 11.35 10.34
C PRO A 121 -6.98 10.23 10.98
N ILE A 122 -5.95 10.55 11.78
CA ILE A 122 -5.13 9.59 12.54
C ILE A 122 -5.98 8.72 13.51
N ARG A 123 -7.20 9.16 13.82
CA ARG A 123 -8.17 8.38 14.61
C ARG A 123 -8.63 7.11 13.91
N SER A 124 -8.56 7.09 12.57
CA SER A 124 -8.98 5.93 11.79
C SER A 124 -7.85 4.92 11.76
N ASP A 125 -8.20 3.66 11.94
CA ASP A 125 -7.24 2.56 11.78
C ASP A 125 -6.64 2.56 10.36
N ILE A 126 -5.37 2.20 10.25
CA ILE A 126 -4.64 2.14 8.97
C ILE A 126 -5.29 1.10 8.04
N ALA A 127 -5.70 -0.04 8.59
CA ALA A 127 -6.37 -1.09 7.84
C ALA A 127 -7.85 -0.77 7.53
N GLY A 128 -8.41 0.27 8.15
CA GLY A 128 -9.83 0.58 8.06
C GLY A 128 -10.70 -0.38 8.86
N THR A 129 -11.95 -0.55 8.43
CA THR A 129 -12.90 -1.53 8.98
C THR A 129 -13.37 -2.46 7.87
N VAL A 130 -13.97 -3.60 8.23
CA VAL A 130 -14.56 -4.53 7.26
C VAL A 130 -15.58 -3.83 6.36
N GLU A 131 -16.38 -2.91 6.93
CA GLU A 131 -17.38 -2.13 6.19
C GLU A 131 -16.70 -1.15 5.22
N SER A 132 -15.68 -0.40 5.67
CA SER A 132 -15.03 0.60 4.84
C SER A 132 -14.25 -0.03 3.67
N ILE A 133 -13.58 -1.16 3.88
CA ILE A 133 -12.87 -1.84 2.80
C ILE A 133 -13.82 -2.51 1.79
N ALA A 134 -15.05 -2.83 2.19
CA ALA A 134 -16.06 -3.36 1.28
C ALA A 134 -16.53 -2.35 0.23
N GLU A 135 -16.34 -1.06 0.47
CA GLU A 135 -16.67 0.02 -0.47
C GLU A 135 -15.58 0.25 -1.54
N ILE A 136 -14.39 -0.33 -1.36
CA ILE A 136 -13.24 -0.10 -2.26
C ILE A 136 -13.52 -0.70 -3.63
N THR A 137 -13.35 0.11 -4.66
CA THR A 137 -13.50 -0.25 -6.07
C THR A 137 -12.19 -0.09 -6.84
N PRO A 138 -12.04 -0.72 -8.03
CA PRO A 138 -10.87 -0.48 -8.89
C PRO A 138 -10.65 0.99 -9.20
N GLU A 139 -11.72 1.76 -9.47
CA GLU A 139 -11.65 3.18 -9.76
C GLU A 139 -11.02 3.97 -8.61
N MET A 140 -11.43 3.71 -7.36
CA MET A 140 -10.87 4.35 -6.17
C MET A 140 -9.38 4.05 -6.00
N LEU A 141 -8.94 2.82 -6.31
CA LEU A 141 -7.52 2.46 -6.26
C LEU A 141 -6.72 3.17 -7.37
N TYR A 142 -7.25 3.25 -8.60
CA TYR A 142 -6.62 4.01 -9.67
C TYR A 142 -6.56 5.51 -9.37
N ASP A 143 -7.61 6.10 -8.80
CA ASP A 143 -7.63 7.51 -8.38
C ASP A 143 -6.58 7.77 -7.28
N SER A 144 -6.45 6.84 -6.33
CA SER A 144 -5.41 6.89 -5.30
C SER A 144 -4.00 6.82 -5.90
N CYS A 145 -3.77 5.90 -6.86
CA CYS A 145 -2.50 5.82 -7.56
C CYS A 145 -2.20 7.12 -8.32
N LYS A 146 -3.16 7.65 -9.04
CA LYS A 146 -3.00 8.90 -9.80
C LYS A 146 -2.68 10.11 -8.91
N ALA A 147 -3.27 10.15 -7.72
CA ALA A 147 -3.05 11.23 -6.77
C ALA A 147 -1.70 11.12 -6.02
N PHE A 148 -1.32 9.92 -5.60
CA PHE A 148 -0.24 9.73 -4.62
C PHE A 148 1.01 9.04 -5.18
N TYR A 149 0.90 8.23 -6.24
CA TYR A 149 2.04 7.50 -6.86
C TYR A 149 2.65 8.28 -8.02
N ALA A 150 2.71 9.60 -7.91
CA ALA A 150 3.42 10.46 -8.84
C ALA A 150 4.91 10.54 -8.47
N PRO A 151 5.85 10.58 -9.44
CA PRO A 151 7.30 10.62 -9.15
C PRO A 151 7.71 11.75 -8.21
N GLY A 152 7.03 12.91 -8.26
CA GLY A 152 7.28 14.03 -7.35
C GLY A 152 6.85 13.79 -5.89
N ASN A 153 6.09 12.74 -5.62
CA ASN A 153 5.63 12.33 -4.29
C ASN A 153 6.27 11.01 -3.84
N MET A 154 7.28 10.53 -4.53
CA MET A 154 7.95 9.26 -4.25
C MET A 154 9.44 9.47 -3.97
N VAL A 155 10.00 8.63 -3.14
CA VAL A 155 11.43 8.61 -2.82
C VAL A 155 11.95 7.18 -3.02
N LEU A 156 12.99 7.04 -3.84
CA LEU A 156 13.75 5.81 -3.95
C LEU A 156 14.97 5.89 -3.03
N ALA A 157 15.12 4.93 -2.14
CA ALA A 157 16.27 4.83 -1.25
C ALA A 157 16.92 3.45 -1.42
N ALA A 158 18.24 3.44 -1.60
CA ALA A 158 19.03 2.21 -1.69
C ALA A 158 20.17 2.24 -0.69
N ALA A 159 20.43 1.10 -0.02
CA ALA A 159 21.54 0.94 0.89
C ALA A 159 22.17 -0.44 0.69
N GLY A 160 23.48 -0.48 0.51
CA GLY A 160 24.22 -1.73 0.28
C GLY A 160 25.45 -1.52 -0.60
N ASN A 161 25.95 -2.64 -1.12
CA ASN A 161 27.07 -2.63 -2.06
C ASN A 161 26.57 -2.34 -3.49
N THR A 162 26.22 -1.09 -3.73
CA THR A 162 25.71 -0.60 -5.03
C THR A 162 26.26 0.80 -5.30
N THR A 163 26.16 1.28 -6.53
CA THR A 163 26.53 2.63 -6.93
C THR A 163 25.30 3.42 -7.41
N MET A 164 25.41 4.74 -7.47
CA MET A 164 24.36 5.59 -7.99
C MET A 164 24.04 5.26 -9.46
N GLU A 165 25.05 4.94 -10.26
CA GLU A 165 24.88 4.56 -11.66
C GLU A 165 24.10 3.25 -11.86
N GLN A 166 24.12 2.36 -10.87
CA GLN A 166 23.32 1.13 -10.91
C GLN A 166 21.86 1.33 -10.51
N ILE A 167 21.57 2.42 -9.78
CA ILE A 167 20.23 2.71 -9.29
C ILE A 167 19.46 3.65 -10.24
N LEU A 168 20.18 4.49 -11.01
CA LEU A 168 19.62 5.45 -11.98
C LEU A 168 19.54 4.87 -13.38
#